data_f246d33192b210e22a72e14e12decdf5
#
_entry.id   f246d33192b210e22a72e14e12decdf5
#
_cell.length_a   1.000
_cell.length_b   1.000
_cell.length_c   1.000
_cell.angle_alpha   90.00
_cell.angle_beta   90.00
_cell.angle_gamma   90.00
#
_symmetry.space_group_name_H-M   'P 1'
#
loop_
_entity.id
_entity.type
_entity.pdbx_description
1 polymer ?
#
loop_
_entity_poly.entity_id
_entity_poly.type
_entity_poly.pdbx_seq_one_letter_code
_entity_poly.pdbx_strand_id
1 'polypeptide(L)'
;VGFNMYGGYNAEIYAQNAGCTNYLKYSQFEVTATNTQGSYSQLYSRVLQQLEVVRRQSENEPGTFLAATALRAYTYQLLVDAYGETPYTEALTDNTQPKYDDGKDVYAGIIAELEEAKAAATASSSVCANLTFGKTTATTGNAAEWIKFANSILLKLYMRESGVVDTKAKVAALIAENNFITSDVVYDQCWSNASGSYSPLYTESKTITSDLTLNYNIPATVKAQRVNPSRTHPNWP
;
A
#
# COMPACT_ATOMS: atom_id res chain seq x y z
N VAL A 1 3.43 -2.01 7.77
CA VAL A 1 2.89 -2.76 8.93
C VAL A 1 1.66 -2.07 9.47
N GLY A 2 1.67 -0.74 9.71
CA GLY A 2 0.57 -0.03 10.36
C GLY A 2 -0.81 -0.33 9.79
N PHE A 3 -1.05 -0.11 8.49
CA PHE A 3 -2.37 -0.37 7.89
C PHE A 3 -2.79 -1.83 7.98
N ASN A 4 -1.86 -2.78 7.83
CA ASN A 4 -2.16 -4.20 8.00
C ASN A 4 -2.61 -4.51 9.44
N MET A 5 -1.94 -3.90 10.42
CA MET A 5 -2.31 -4.09 11.83
C MET A 5 -3.67 -3.43 12.14
N TYR A 6 -3.88 -2.19 11.69
CA TYR A 6 -5.15 -1.48 11.90
C TYR A 6 -6.32 -2.22 11.26
N GLY A 7 -6.18 -2.59 9.99
CA GLY A 7 -7.19 -3.37 9.28
C GLY A 7 -7.43 -4.73 9.92
N GLY A 8 -6.37 -5.43 10.30
CA GLY A 8 -6.45 -6.75 10.91
C GLY A 8 -7.14 -6.76 12.26
N TYR A 9 -6.88 -5.75 13.11
CA TYR A 9 -7.58 -5.62 14.40
C TYR A 9 -9.03 -5.16 14.23
N ASN A 10 -9.28 -4.18 13.35
CA ASN A 10 -10.64 -3.69 13.10
C ASN A 10 -11.53 -4.76 12.44
N ALA A 11 -10.96 -5.59 11.58
CA ALA A 11 -11.65 -6.72 10.96
C ALA A 11 -11.68 -7.98 11.84
N GLU A 12 -11.16 -7.91 13.07
CA GLU A 12 -11.05 -9.03 14.01
C GLU A 12 -10.27 -10.25 13.48
N ILE A 13 -9.40 -10.02 12.49
CA ILE A 13 -8.48 -11.06 11.98
C ILE A 13 -7.36 -11.29 12.99
N TYR A 14 -6.90 -10.21 13.65
CA TYR A 14 -5.89 -10.27 14.69
C TYR A 14 -6.51 -10.08 16.07
N ALA A 15 -6.02 -10.83 17.03
CA ALA A 15 -6.34 -10.67 18.44
C ALA A 15 -5.05 -10.54 19.27
N GLN A 16 -5.12 -9.83 20.38
CA GLN A 16 -3.98 -9.71 21.28
C GLN A 16 -3.79 -10.99 22.08
N ASN A 17 -2.53 -11.33 22.31
CA ASN A 17 -2.18 -12.37 23.28
C ASN A 17 -2.41 -11.87 24.71
N ALA A 18 -2.62 -12.79 25.63
CA ALA A 18 -2.78 -12.47 27.05
C ALA A 18 -1.55 -11.67 27.56
N GLY A 19 -1.81 -10.53 28.20
CA GLY A 19 -0.76 -9.64 28.71
C GLY A 19 -0.14 -8.68 27.69
N CYS A 20 -0.46 -8.79 26.39
CA CYS A 20 0.00 -7.83 25.40
C CYS A 20 -0.87 -6.57 25.42
N THR A 21 -0.23 -5.40 25.54
CA THR A 21 -0.91 -4.10 25.54
C THR A 21 -0.73 -3.34 24.21
N ASN A 22 0.15 -3.83 23.33
CA ASN A 22 0.35 -3.22 22.01
C ASN A 22 -0.93 -3.33 21.19
N TYR A 23 -1.31 -2.24 20.54
CA TYR A 23 -2.54 -2.15 19.74
C TYR A 23 -3.86 -2.40 20.50
N LEU A 24 -3.84 -2.34 21.87
CA LEU A 24 -5.03 -2.54 22.69
C LEU A 24 -6.19 -1.62 22.27
N LYS A 25 -5.89 -0.37 21.96
CA LYS A 25 -6.89 0.61 21.51
C LYS A 25 -7.61 0.21 20.23
N TYR A 26 -6.94 -0.46 19.30
CA TYR A 26 -7.58 -0.95 18.07
C TYR A 26 -8.55 -2.09 18.36
N SER A 27 -8.19 -3.02 19.26
CA SER A 27 -9.07 -4.11 19.65
C SER A 27 -10.23 -3.65 20.54
N GLN A 28 -10.13 -2.48 21.16
CA GLN A 28 -11.17 -1.84 21.96
C GLN A 28 -11.99 -0.79 21.20
N PHE A 29 -11.64 -0.53 19.93
CA PHE A 29 -12.25 0.54 19.12
C PHE A 29 -12.09 1.96 19.72
N GLU A 30 -11.01 2.17 20.49
CA GLU A 30 -10.64 3.46 21.10
C GLU A 30 -9.55 4.19 20.30
N VAL A 31 -9.66 4.16 18.97
CA VAL A 31 -8.65 4.74 18.08
C VAL A 31 -8.80 6.26 18.04
N THR A 32 -7.70 6.96 18.26
CA THR A 32 -7.60 8.43 18.16
C THR A 32 -6.76 8.84 16.96
N ALA A 33 -6.83 10.10 16.54
CA ALA A 33 -6.05 10.64 15.42
C ALA A 33 -4.54 10.37 15.55
N THR A 34 -4.00 10.36 16.76
CA THR A 34 -2.57 10.11 17.00
C THR A 34 -2.13 8.66 16.76
N ASN A 35 -3.06 7.71 16.81
CA ASN A 35 -2.72 6.30 16.67
C ASN A 35 -2.29 5.92 15.25
N THR A 36 -2.76 6.66 14.23
CA THR A 36 -2.45 6.40 12.82
C THR A 36 -1.39 7.35 12.24
N GLN A 37 -0.99 8.38 12.98
CA GLN A 37 -0.03 9.40 12.54
C GLN A 37 1.30 8.81 12.07
N GLY A 38 1.82 7.77 12.74
CA GLY A 38 3.06 7.12 12.37
C GLY A 38 3.03 6.52 10.96
N SER A 39 1.92 5.90 10.57
CA SER A 39 1.75 5.35 9.22
C SER A 39 1.66 6.45 8.16
N TYR A 40 0.92 7.52 8.44
CA TYR A 40 0.85 8.68 7.57
C TYR A 40 2.24 9.29 7.30
N SER A 41 2.98 9.60 8.37
CA SER A 41 4.32 10.19 8.26
C SER A 41 5.30 9.28 7.50
N GLN A 42 5.26 7.96 7.75
CA GLN A 42 6.14 7.01 7.06
C GLN A 42 5.84 6.93 5.55
N LEU A 43 4.59 6.99 5.15
CA LEU A 43 4.23 6.98 3.72
C LEU A 43 4.77 8.21 3.00
N TYR A 44 4.72 9.39 3.61
CA TYR A 44 5.32 10.59 3.02
C TYR A 44 6.84 10.56 3.05
N SER A 45 7.44 10.42 4.24
CA SER A 45 8.87 10.64 4.44
C SER A 45 9.75 9.49 3.93
N ARG A 46 9.23 8.27 3.88
CA ARG A 46 10.01 7.09 3.49
C ARG A 46 9.61 6.51 2.14
N VAL A 47 8.33 6.57 1.79
CA VAL A 47 7.87 5.97 0.54
C VAL A 47 7.77 7.02 -0.56
N LEU A 48 6.88 8.00 -0.42
CA LEU A 48 6.63 8.98 -1.48
C LEU A 48 7.86 9.82 -1.80
N GLN A 49 8.63 10.24 -0.80
CA GLN A 49 9.86 11.01 -1.01
C GLN A 49 10.90 10.22 -1.81
N GLN A 50 11.09 8.94 -1.50
CA GLN A 50 12.03 8.10 -2.25
C GLN A 50 11.53 7.82 -3.68
N LEU A 51 10.25 7.56 -3.85
CA LEU A 51 9.66 7.38 -5.17
C LEU A 51 9.78 8.64 -6.03
N GLU A 52 9.64 9.83 -5.43
CA GLU A 52 9.82 11.08 -6.14
C GLU A 52 11.29 11.28 -6.59
N VAL A 53 12.26 10.91 -5.76
CA VAL A 53 13.68 10.92 -6.16
C VAL A 53 13.90 10.00 -7.36
N VAL A 54 13.36 8.77 -7.32
CA VAL A 54 13.48 7.83 -8.46
C VAL A 54 12.82 8.40 -9.71
N ARG A 55 11.63 8.98 -9.62
CA ARG A 55 10.94 9.59 -10.77
C ARG A 55 11.78 10.69 -11.42
N ARG A 56 12.30 11.61 -10.63
CA ARG A 56 13.18 12.71 -11.14
C ARG A 56 14.45 12.20 -11.80
N GLN A 57 15.02 11.11 -11.29
CA GLN A 57 16.24 10.52 -11.87
C GLN A 57 15.96 9.65 -13.10
N SER A 58 14.73 9.21 -13.30
CA SER A 58 14.34 8.29 -14.36
C SER A 58 13.46 8.90 -15.46
N GLU A 59 13.44 10.21 -15.59
CA GLU A 59 12.63 10.91 -16.62
C GLU A 59 12.91 10.40 -18.04
N ASN A 60 14.14 9.98 -18.32
CA ASN A 60 14.55 9.39 -19.62
C ASN A 60 14.50 7.86 -19.65
N GLU A 61 13.97 7.23 -18.60
CA GLU A 61 13.84 5.78 -18.43
C GLU A 61 12.38 5.38 -18.21
N PRO A 62 11.53 5.34 -19.26
CA PRO A 62 10.08 5.19 -19.10
C PRO A 62 9.64 3.96 -18.29
N GLY A 63 10.39 2.86 -18.32
CA GLY A 63 10.09 1.67 -17.52
C GLY A 63 10.31 1.88 -16.03
N THR A 64 11.42 2.49 -15.62
CA THR A 64 11.72 2.84 -14.23
C THR A 64 10.77 3.92 -13.72
N PHE A 65 10.51 4.93 -14.55
CA PHE A 65 9.54 5.98 -14.25
C PHE A 65 8.13 5.42 -14.02
N LEU A 66 7.67 4.50 -14.87
CA LEU A 66 6.39 3.80 -14.68
C LEU A 66 6.34 3.03 -13.37
N ALA A 67 7.40 2.29 -13.04
CA ALA A 67 7.46 1.52 -11.80
C ALA A 67 7.30 2.42 -10.57
N ALA A 68 8.04 3.53 -10.51
CA ALA A 68 7.94 4.50 -9.43
C ALA A 68 6.57 5.20 -9.39
N THR A 69 6.00 5.55 -10.56
CA THR A 69 4.68 6.17 -10.66
C THR A 69 3.56 5.22 -10.22
N ALA A 70 3.63 3.93 -10.57
CA ALA A 70 2.64 2.94 -10.14
C ALA A 70 2.66 2.74 -8.62
N LEU A 71 3.83 2.66 -8.00
CA LEU A 71 3.96 2.57 -6.55
C LEU A 71 3.51 3.87 -5.86
N ARG A 72 3.78 5.03 -6.46
CA ARG A 72 3.31 6.32 -5.98
C ARG A 72 1.78 6.40 -6.01
N ALA A 73 1.15 6.03 -7.11
CA ALA A 73 -0.30 5.98 -7.24
C ALA A 73 -0.94 5.05 -6.20
N TYR A 74 -0.39 3.87 -6.00
CA TYR A 74 -0.84 2.93 -4.97
C TYR A 74 -0.70 3.53 -3.55
N THR A 75 0.38 4.25 -3.28
CA THR A 75 0.61 4.88 -1.97
C THR A 75 -0.38 6.01 -1.71
N TYR A 76 -0.62 6.89 -2.69
CA TYR A 76 -1.63 7.95 -2.57
C TYR A 76 -3.04 7.39 -2.43
N GLN A 77 -3.37 6.32 -3.16
CA GLN A 77 -4.64 5.63 -2.96
C GLN A 77 -4.83 5.22 -1.49
N LEU A 78 -3.81 4.60 -0.86
CA LEU A 78 -3.88 4.22 0.55
C LEU A 78 -4.06 5.43 1.47
N LEU A 79 -3.40 6.55 1.18
CA LEU A 79 -3.53 7.79 1.95
C LEU A 79 -4.95 8.36 1.86
N VAL A 80 -5.48 8.52 0.65
CA VAL A 80 -6.85 9.05 0.45
C VAL A 80 -7.89 8.12 1.06
N ASP A 81 -7.76 6.81 0.86
CA ASP A 81 -8.71 5.83 1.40
C ASP A 81 -8.73 5.80 2.93
N ALA A 82 -7.60 6.10 3.58
CA ALA A 82 -7.49 6.06 5.03
C ALA A 82 -7.73 7.41 5.72
N TYR A 83 -7.41 8.51 5.06
CA TYR A 83 -7.37 9.84 5.68
C TYR A 83 -8.23 10.89 4.97
N GLY A 84 -8.71 10.62 3.75
CA GLY A 84 -9.46 11.58 2.94
C GLY A 84 -8.55 12.60 2.27
N GLU A 85 -8.69 13.88 2.63
CA GLU A 85 -7.84 14.95 2.12
C GLU A 85 -6.38 14.73 2.47
N THR A 86 -5.47 14.98 1.52
CA THR A 86 -4.04 14.75 1.72
C THR A 86 -3.20 15.66 0.81
N PRO A 87 -2.03 16.14 1.24
CA PRO A 87 -1.15 16.92 0.37
C PRO A 87 -0.73 16.10 -0.86
N TYR A 88 -0.97 16.64 -2.05
CA TYR A 88 -0.63 16.01 -3.32
C TYR A 88 0.06 16.97 -4.29
N THR A 89 -0.63 18.06 -4.68
CA THR A 89 -0.12 18.99 -5.71
C THR A 89 1.09 19.79 -5.25
N GLU A 90 1.17 20.11 -3.98
CA GLU A 90 2.28 20.85 -3.36
C GLU A 90 3.18 19.97 -2.51
N ALA A 91 2.88 18.68 -2.41
CA ALA A 91 3.67 17.72 -1.64
C ALA A 91 5.02 17.43 -2.31
N LEU A 92 6.01 17.07 -1.49
CA LEU A 92 7.35 16.65 -1.95
C LEU A 92 8.11 17.73 -2.73
N THR A 93 7.73 18.98 -2.52
CA THR A 93 8.41 20.19 -2.99
C THR A 93 9.14 20.86 -1.83
N ASP A 94 9.72 22.03 -2.07
CA ASP A 94 10.34 22.84 -1.01
C ASP A 94 9.29 23.56 -0.12
N ASN A 95 7.99 23.37 -0.40
CA ASN A 95 6.91 23.90 0.43
C ASN A 95 6.80 23.13 1.74
N THR A 96 7.12 23.78 2.86
CA THR A 96 7.06 23.18 4.21
C THR A 96 5.64 23.11 4.78
N GLN A 97 4.67 23.78 4.15
CA GLN A 97 3.27 23.79 4.55
C GLN A 97 2.36 23.56 3.33
N PRO A 98 2.43 22.38 2.70
CA PRO A 98 1.61 22.07 1.54
C PRO A 98 0.13 22.04 1.91
N LYS A 99 -0.71 22.52 1.01
CA LYS A 99 -2.17 22.44 1.16
C LYS A 99 -2.62 20.97 1.12
N TYR A 100 -3.76 20.71 1.73
CA TYR A 100 -4.47 19.45 1.57
C TYR A 100 -5.34 19.54 0.32
N ASP A 101 -5.22 18.57 -0.56
CA ASP A 101 -6.02 18.44 -1.78
C ASP A 101 -7.21 17.51 -1.51
N ASP A 102 -8.34 17.78 -2.16
CA ASP A 102 -9.51 16.89 -2.10
C ASP A 102 -9.17 15.50 -2.65
N GLY A 103 -9.68 14.45 -2.00
CA GLY A 103 -9.41 13.09 -2.41
C GLY A 103 -9.79 12.78 -3.85
N LYS A 104 -10.84 13.43 -4.39
CA LYS A 104 -11.23 13.32 -5.79
C LYS A 104 -10.16 13.87 -6.73
N ASP A 105 -9.57 15.01 -6.38
CA ASP A 105 -8.52 15.64 -7.19
C ASP A 105 -7.23 14.81 -7.13
N VAL A 106 -6.92 14.25 -5.98
CA VAL A 106 -5.79 13.30 -5.84
C VAL A 106 -6.00 12.06 -6.71
N TYR A 107 -7.19 11.45 -6.69
CA TYR A 107 -7.52 10.31 -7.55
C TYR A 107 -7.38 10.64 -9.03
N ALA A 108 -7.93 11.77 -9.47
CA ALA A 108 -7.81 12.22 -10.85
C ALA A 108 -6.34 12.42 -11.26
N GLY A 109 -5.54 13.01 -10.37
CA GLY A 109 -4.11 13.25 -10.61
C GLY A 109 -3.30 11.95 -10.72
N ILE A 110 -3.42 11.03 -9.77
CA ILE A 110 -2.66 9.78 -9.81
C ILE A 110 -3.07 8.88 -10.97
N ILE A 111 -4.34 8.91 -11.40
CA ILE A 111 -4.81 8.21 -12.57
C ILE A 111 -4.15 8.77 -13.83
N ALA A 112 -4.19 10.10 -14.01
CA ALA A 112 -3.61 10.76 -15.17
C ALA A 112 -2.10 10.51 -15.29
N GLU A 113 -1.36 10.68 -14.20
CA GLU A 113 0.08 10.38 -14.15
C GLU A 113 0.39 8.92 -14.51
N LEU A 114 -0.42 7.99 -14.01
CA LEU A 114 -0.19 6.56 -14.26
C LEU A 114 -0.55 6.17 -15.70
N GLU A 115 -1.61 6.74 -16.28
CA GLU A 115 -1.97 6.56 -17.69
C GLU A 115 -0.85 7.08 -18.61
N GLU A 116 -0.31 8.26 -18.33
CA GLU A 116 0.77 8.88 -19.09
C GLU A 116 2.07 8.05 -19.00
N ALA A 117 2.48 7.69 -17.79
CA ALA A 117 3.68 6.87 -17.58
C ALA A 117 3.57 5.50 -18.25
N LYS A 118 2.38 4.85 -18.20
CA LYS A 118 2.10 3.60 -18.90
C LYS A 118 2.23 3.76 -20.42
N ALA A 119 1.67 4.82 -20.99
CA ALA A 119 1.73 5.08 -22.42
C ALA A 119 3.19 5.26 -22.89
N ALA A 120 3.98 6.04 -22.15
CA ALA A 120 5.40 6.24 -22.44
C ALA A 120 6.20 4.93 -22.37
N ALA A 121 5.97 4.10 -21.34
CA ALA A 121 6.65 2.82 -21.20
C ALA A 121 6.22 1.80 -22.24
N THR A 122 4.98 1.83 -22.70
CA THR A 122 4.47 0.95 -23.77
C THR A 122 5.08 1.31 -25.12
N ALA A 123 5.26 2.59 -25.40
CA ALA A 123 5.90 3.08 -26.64
C ALA A 123 7.42 2.83 -26.69
N SER A 124 8.02 2.46 -25.57
CA SER A 124 9.46 2.33 -25.38
C SER A 124 9.85 0.86 -25.17
N SER A 125 11.01 0.46 -25.69
CA SER A 125 11.66 -0.81 -25.34
C SER A 125 12.49 -0.70 -24.06
N SER A 126 12.19 0.24 -23.19
CA SER A 126 13.00 0.57 -22.03
C SER A 126 13.09 -0.59 -21.03
N VAL A 127 14.23 -0.64 -20.37
CA VAL A 127 14.61 -1.65 -19.40
C VAL A 127 14.35 -1.12 -18.00
N CYS A 128 13.87 -1.95 -17.10
CA CYS A 128 13.70 -1.59 -15.70
C CYS A 128 14.07 -2.77 -14.79
N ALA A 129 14.35 -2.48 -13.53
CA ALA A 129 14.60 -3.51 -12.53
C ALA A 129 13.29 -4.23 -12.13
N ASN A 130 13.28 -5.56 -12.18
CA ASN A 130 12.10 -6.39 -11.89
C ASN A 130 12.30 -7.25 -10.63
N LEU A 131 12.60 -6.62 -9.49
CA LEU A 131 12.77 -7.34 -8.22
C LEU A 131 11.45 -7.85 -7.62
N THR A 132 10.33 -7.24 -8.00
CA THR A 132 9.01 -7.47 -7.41
C THR A 132 8.18 -8.59 -8.05
N PHE A 133 8.67 -9.19 -9.12
CA PHE A 133 7.90 -10.20 -9.89
C PHE A 133 8.53 -11.59 -9.81
N GLY A 134 8.89 -12.03 -8.60
CA GLY A 134 9.45 -13.36 -8.36
C GLY A 134 10.87 -13.57 -8.90
N LYS A 135 11.60 -12.49 -9.18
CA LYS A 135 12.99 -12.55 -9.62
C LYS A 135 13.93 -12.54 -8.42
N THR A 136 14.83 -13.50 -8.34
CA THR A 136 15.83 -13.65 -7.26
C THR A 136 17.02 -12.70 -7.39
N THR A 137 17.18 -12.09 -8.54
CA THR A 137 18.24 -11.10 -8.83
C THR A 137 17.62 -9.92 -9.56
N ALA A 138 18.21 -8.73 -9.38
CA ALA A 138 17.89 -7.56 -10.19
C ALA A 138 18.18 -7.89 -11.67
N THR A 139 17.20 -8.42 -12.37
CA THR A 139 17.29 -8.63 -13.81
C THR A 139 16.76 -7.39 -14.48
N THR A 140 17.56 -6.84 -15.35
CA THR A 140 17.07 -5.89 -16.34
C THR A 140 16.11 -6.63 -17.25
N GLY A 141 14.84 -6.24 -17.21
CA GLY A 141 13.77 -6.76 -18.07
C GLY A 141 13.05 -5.61 -18.76
N ASN A 142 12.20 -5.92 -19.71
CA ASN A 142 11.32 -4.90 -20.28
C ASN A 142 10.25 -4.48 -19.24
N ALA A 143 9.59 -3.37 -19.47
CA ALA A 143 8.57 -2.82 -18.59
C ALA A 143 7.25 -3.63 -18.57
N ALA A 144 7.15 -4.77 -19.26
CA ALA A 144 5.90 -5.51 -19.46
C ALA A 144 5.19 -5.87 -18.15
N GLU A 145 5.92 -6.34 -17.15
CA GLU A 145 5.31 -6.68 -15.85
C GLU A 145 4.84 -5.43 -15.11
N TRP A 146 5.55 -4.32 -15.21
CA TRP A 146 5.13 -3.05 -14.65
C TRP A 146 3.91 -2.46 -15.37
N ILE A 147 3.76 -2.69 -16.67
CA ILE A 147 2.56 -2.32 -17.44
C ILE A 147 1.35 -3.13 -16.94
N LYS A 148 1.50 -4.45 -16.73
CA LYS A 148 0.45 -5.28 -16.12
C LYS A 148 0.07 -4.80 -14.72
N PHE A 149 1.07 -4.46 -13.92
CA PHE A 149 0.84 -3.92 -12.59
C PHE A 149 0.10 -2.58 -12.63
N ALA A 150 0.53 -1.66 -13.52
CA ALA A 150 -0.13 -0.37 -13.72
C ALA A 150 -1.60 -0.55 -14.16
N ASN A 151 -1.88 -1.46 -15.10
CA ASN A 151 -3.26 -1.79 -15.50
C ASN A 151 -4.09 -2.29 -14.33
N SER A 152 -3.52 -3.13 -13.48
CA SER A 152 -4.21 -3.66 -12.30
C SER A 152 -4.50 -2.57 -11.26
N ILE A 153 -3.56 -1.62 -11.07
CA ILE A 153 -3.78 -0.44 -10.21
C ILE A 153 -4.83 0.49 -10.82
N LEU A 154 -4.75 0.79 -12.13
CA LEU A 154 -5.75 1.61 -12.81
C LEU A 154 -7.16 1.01 -12.70
N LEU A 155 -7.30 -0.30 -12.92
CA LEU A 155 -8.59 -0.98 -12.74
C LEU A 155 -9.12 -0.80 -11.32
N LYS A 156 -8.26 -0.98 -10.32
CA LYS A 156 -8.61 -0.77 -8.91
C LYS A 156 -9.06 0.66 -8.63
N LEU A 157 -8.33 1.66 -9.14
CA LEU A 157 -8.68 3.08 -8.99
C LEU A 157 -10.03 3.41 -9.63
N TYR A 158 -10.26 3.00 -10.88
CA TYR A 158 -11.53 3.22 -11.56
C TYR A 158 -12.71 2.56 -10.86
N MET A 159 -12.52 1.35 -10.35
CA MET A 159 -13.57 0.66 -9.59
C MET A 159 -13.89 1.37 -8.28
N ARG A 160 -12.89 1.94 -7.60
CA ARG A 160 -13.10 2.66 -6.35
C ARG A 160 -13.82 3.99 -6.54
N GLU A 161 -13.52 4.73 -7.60
CA GLU A 161 -14.20 6.00 -7.89
C GLU A 161 -15.54 5.85 -8.65
N SER A 162 -15.91 4.64 -9.08
CA SER A 162 -17.07 4.38 -9.93
C SER A 162 -18.41 4.82 -9.33
N GLY A 163 -18.48 5.03 -8.01
CA GLY A 163 -19.66 5.58 -7.34
C GLY A 163 -19.85 7.09 -7.52
N VAL A 164 -18.82 7.82 -7.93
CA VAL A 164 -18.80 9.29 -8.04
C VAL A 164 -18.37 9.79 -9.42
N VAL A 165 -17.68 8.95 -10.20
CA VAL A 165 -17.21 9.25 -11.55
C VAL A 165 -17.64 8.11 -12.49
N ASP A 166 -18.10 8.46 -13.71
CA ASP A 166 -18.40 7.43 -14.71
C ASP A 166 -17.10 6.89 -15.33
N THR A 167 -16.68 5.71 -14.87
CA THR A 167 -15.47 5.03 -15.30
C THR A 167 -15.72 3.85 -16.25
N LYS A 168 -16.98 3.59 -16.65
CA LYS A 168 -17.38 2.40 -17.43
C LYS A 168 -16.56 2.22 -18.71
N ALA A 169 -16.35 3.29 -19.47
CA ALA A 169 -15.61 3.23 -20.73
C ALA A 169 -14.12 2.89 -20.48
N LYS A 170 -13.51 3.46 -19.45
CA LYS A 170 -12.12 3.20 -19.06
C LYS A 170 -11.93 1.77 -18.57
N VAL A 171 -12.84 1.28 -17.73
CA VAL A 171 -12.85 -0.11 -17.27
C VAL A 171 -13.02 -1.08 -18.44
N ALA A 172 -13.96 -0.83 -19.36
CA ALA A 172 -14.17 -1.66 -20.53
C ALA A 172 -12.92 -1.73 -21.43
N ALA A 173 -12.24 -0.60 -21.62
CA ALA A 173 -10.99 -0.55 -22.41
C ALA A 173 -9.87 -1.39 -21.76
N LEU A 174 -9.67 -1.28 -20.44
CA LEU A 174 -8.68 -2.10 -19.73
C LEU A 174 -9.00 -3.59 -19.78
N ILE A 175 -10.28 -3.97 -19.63
CA ILE A 175 -10.71 -5.37 -19.75
C ILE A 175 -10.46 -5.90 -21.16
N ALA A 176 -10.72 -5.09 -22.18
CA ALA A 176 -10.44 -5.46 -23.59
C ALA A 176 -8.94 -5.62 -23.86
N GLU A 177 -8.08 -4.80 -23.23
CA GLU A 177 -6.62 -4.94 -23.30
C GLU A 177 -6.16 -6.29 -22.68
N ASN A 178 -6.88 -6.78 -21.68
CA ASN A 178 -6.62 -8.05 -20.99
C ASN A 178 -5.16 -8.27 -20.57
N ASN A 179 -4.51 -7.22 -20.09
CA ASN A 179 -3.09 -7.22 -19.75
C ASN A 179 -2.90 -6.87 -18.25
N PHE A 180 -3.20 -7.82 -17.39
CA PHE A 180 -3.15 -7.69 -15.93
C PHE A 180 -2.11 -8.60 -15.30
N ILE A 181 -1.78 -8.35 -14.03
CA ILE A 181 -1.00 -9.29 -13.24
C ILE A 181 -1.79 -10.60 -13.06
N THR A 182 -1.08 -11.72 -13.17
CA THR A 182 -1.66 -13.07 -13.03
C THR A 182 -1.08 -13.84 -11.85
N SER A 183 -0.16 -13.21 -11.12
CA SER A 183 0.48 -13.76 -9.92
C SER A 183 0.70 -12.65 -8.90
N ASP A 184 0.97 -13.03 -7.66
CA ASP A 184 1.28 -12.10 -6.60
C ASP A 184 2.51 -11.26 -6.93
N VAL A 185 2.43 -9.97 -6.65
CA VAL A 185 3.56 -9.04 -6.72
C VAL A 185 4.22 -9.02 -5.34
N VAL A 186 5.36 -9.68 -5.22
CA VAL A 186 6.02 -9.89 -3.93
C VAL A 186 7.43 -9.31 -3.97
N TYR A 187 7.79 -8.59 -2.91
CA TYR A 187 9.14 -8.11 -2.64
C TYR A 187 9.63 -8.69 -1.32
N ASP A 188 10.07 -9.94 -1.36
CA ASP A 188 10.47 -10.73 -0.19
C ASP A 188 12.00 -10.96 -0.11
N GLN A 189 12.72 -10.73 -1.19
CA GLN A 189 14.15 -11.01 -1.30
C GLN A 189 15.04 -10.18 -0.37
N CYS A 190 14.51 -9.08 0.19
CA CYS A 190 15.21 -8.24 1.16
C CYS A 190 15.12 -8.77 2.60
N TRP A 191 14.29 -9.79 2.86
CA TRP A 191 14.09 -10.31 4.21
C TRP A 191 14.86 -11.61 4.43
N SER A 192 15.41 -11.79 5.62
CA SER A 192 16.15 -12.98 6.01
C SER A 192 16.05 -13.22 7.53
N ASN A 193 16.55 -14.35 8.00
CA ASN A 193 16.64 -14.66 9.44
C ASN A 193 17.80 -13.94 10.16
N ALA A 194 18.53 -13.05 9.48
CA ALA A 194 19.60 -12.28 10.11
C ALA A 194 19.03 -11.10 10.89
N SER A 195 19.66 -10.76 12.00
CA SER A 195 19.30 -9.57 12.80
C SER A 195 19.36 -8.31 11.93
N GLY A 196 18.32 -7.49 11.99
CA GLY A 196 18.18 -6.29 11.17
C GLY A 196 17.57 -6.53 9.77
N SER A 197 17.39 -7.79 9.35
CA SER A 197 16.82 -8.17 8.05
C SER A 197 15.49 -8.91 8.16
N TYR A 198 14.88 -8.93 9.33
CA TYR A 198 13.57 -9.57 9.53
C TYR A 198 12.47 -8.83 8.78
N SER A 199 11.45 -9.58 8.32
CA SER A 199 10.25 -8.94 7.76
C SER A 199 9.57 -8.05 8.81
N PRO A 200 8.95 -6.94 8.40
CA PRO A 200 8.28 -6.03 9.33
C PRO A 200 7.20 -6.73 10.18
N LEU A 201 6.45 -7.66 9.62
CA LEU A 201 5.43 -8.40 10.36
C LEU A 201 6.06 -9.33 11.42
N TYR A 202 7.18 -9.99 11.08
CA TYR A 202 7.90 -10.81 12.04
C TYR A 202 8.47 -9.96 13.18
N THR A 203 9.08 -8.81 12.85
CA THR A 203 9.59 -7.87 13.85
C THR A 203 8.49 -7.42 14.78
N GLU A 204 7.34 -7.02 14.25
CA GLU A 204 6.20 -6.56 15.02
C GLU A 204 5.62 -7.65 15.91
N SER A 205 5.57 -8.89 15.43
CA SER A 205 4.94 -10.00 16.16
C SER A 205 5.86 -10.73 17.13
N LYS A 206 7.19 -10.61 16.97
CA LYS A 206 8.15 -11.41 17.76
C LYS A 206 9.23 -10.62 18.50
N THR A 207 9.62 -9.44 18.02
CA THR A 207 10.82 -8.76 18.53
C THR A 207 10.56 -7.62 19.49
N ILE A 208 9.31 -7.25 19.71
CA ILE A 208 8.95 -6.16 20.64
C ILE A 208 9.16 -6.57 22.09
N THR A 209 9.08 -7.86 22.39
CA THR A 209 9.39 -8.40 23.73
C THR A 209 10.61 -9.31 23.68
N SER A 210 11.41 -9.27 24.73
CA SER A 210 12.63 -10.07 24.88
C SER A 210 12.42 -11.60 24.85
N ASP A 211 11.18 -12.08 24.94
CA ASP A 211 10.86 -13.50 25.13
C ASP A 211 10.42 -14.22 23.87
N LEU A 212 10.55 -13.61 22.68
CA LEU A 212 10.16 -14.21 21.40
C LEU A 212 8.71 -14.75 21.38
N THR A 213 7.87 -14.34 22.31
CA THR A 213 6.45 -14.65 22.30
C THR A 213 5.75 -13.82 21.25
N LEU A 214 4.81 -14.41 20.54
CA LEU A 214 3.95 -13.69 19.63
C LEU A 214 3.19 -12.62 20.42
N ASN A 215 3.39 -11.36 20.06
CA ASN A 215 2.65 -10.25 20.65
C ASN A 215 1.18 -10.25 20.22
N TYR A 216 0.86 -10.98 19.15
CA TYR A 216 -0.48 -11.09 18.59
C TYR A 216 -0.81 -12.56 18.36
N ASN A 217 -2.00 -12.95 18.74
CA ASN A 217 -2.59 -14.15 18.18
C ASN A 217 -3.16 -13.80 16.81
N ILE A 218 -2.55 -14.34 15.76
CA ILE A 218 -3.19 -14.42 14.46
C ILE A 218 -3.99 -15.72 14.49
N PRO A 219 -5.31 -15.67 14.76
CA PRO A 219 -6.06 -16.91 14.84
C PRO A 219 -6.10 -17.54 13.45
N ALA A 220 -5.73 -18.78 13.37
CA ALA A 220 -5.84 -19.57 12.16
C ALA A 220 -7.32 -19.67 11.67
N THR A 221 -8.28 -19.31 12.51
CA THR A 221 -9.70 -19.30 12.17
C THR A 221 -10.44 -18.23 12.96
N VAL A 222 -11.37 -17.55 12.31
CA VAL A 222 -12.36 -16.61 12.91
C VAL A 222 -13.13 -17.25 14.09
N LYS A 223 -13.14 -18.57 14.18
CA LYS A 223 -13.78 -19.33 15.25
C LYS A 223 -13.13 -19.14 16.61
N ALA A 224 -11.82 -18.92 16.66
CA ALA A 224 -11.09 -18.67 17.92
C ALA A 224 -11.38 -17.30 18.54
N GLN A 225 -11.76 -16.30 17.73
CA GLN A 225 -12.10 -14.96 18.21
C GLN A 225 -13.49 -14.89 18.82
N ARG A 226 -14.44 -15.69 18.33
CA ARG A 226 -15.82 -15.74 18.86
C ARG A 226 -15.92 -16.34 20.26
N VAL A 227 -14.86 -16.95 20.75
CA VAL A 227 -14.83 -17.61 22.08
C VAL A 227 -14.20 -16.73 23.15
N ASN A 228 -13.81 -15.47 22.86
CA ASN A 228 -13.32 -14.57 23.89
C ASN A 228 -14.51 -13.91 24.61
N PRO A 229 -14.86 -14.35 25.84
CA PRO A 229 -16.04 -13.87 26.54
C PRO A 229 -15.98 -12.38 26.95
N SER A 230 -14.80 -11.74 26.85
CA SER A 230 -14.65 -10.30 27.10
C SER A 230 -15.13 -9.42 25.95
N ARG A 231 -15.53 -10.01 24.81
CA ARG A 231 -16.00 -9.31 23.60
C ARG A 231 -17.49 -9.43 23.32
N THR A 232 -18.28 -9.87 24.27
CA THR A 232 -19.73 -9.69 24.16
C THR A 232 -20.03 -8.20 24.29
N HIS A 233 -20.04 -7.52 23.13
CA HIS A 233 -20.59 -6.16 23.07
C HIS A 233 -22.09 -6.28 23.37
N PRO A 234 -22.60 -5.64 24.43
CA PRO A 234 -24.00 -5.82 24.85
C PRO A 234 -25.02 -5.24 23.87
N ASN A 235 -24.61 -4.68 22.74
CA ASN A 235 -25.48 -3.89 21.85
C ASN A 235 -25.37 -4.22 20.35
N TRP A 236 -24.92 -5.41 19.96
CA TRP A 236 -25.10 -5.84 18.58
C TRP A 236 -26.40 -6.65 18.46
N PRO A 237 -27.32 -6.25 17.53
CA PRO A 237 -28.56 -7.02 17.28
C PRO A 237 -28.25 -8.39 16.68
#